data_9ca9daf1173dbb4fc90091e95b3f9dce
#
_entry.id   9ca9daf1173dbb4fc90091e95b3f9dce
#
_cell.length_a   1.000
_cell.length_b   1.000
_cell.length_c   1.000
_cell.angle_alpha   90.00
_cell.angle_beta   90.00
_cell.angle_gamma   90.00
#
_symmetry.space_group_name_H-M   'P 1'
#
loop_
_entity.id
_entity.type
_entity.pdbx_description
1 polymer ?
#
loop_
_entity_poly.entity_id
_entity_poly.type
_entity_poly.pdbx_seq_one_letter_code
_entity_poly.pdbx_strand_id
1 'polypeptide(L)'
;MFKRVLVPLDGSARAERALAVGARIARNSGGSLLLLRVVGTSIEFWPYQAPQPGQAQRTVDASLEEASKYLASTAATLEGVPTETMALFGPTASTILSVAYAHDVDLIVMCSHGYTGVTRWIMGSVAEKVARHAMVPILILREGGPLPTGPHPDATQPLRVLVPLDGSARAKAAIEPAARLITALAAPAQGALHLMRVVRPPEPEYADLAYLDSVEREHVLHKAKKYLSSTIEHIREGLISQQIAGLGLTITWSVAVDVDIASAIIRVAENGEDAEGSGVFGGCDIIAMATHGYGGLQRWAMGSITERVLNATRLPVLIVRPADMIDRNMMGRSISSIVQG
;
A
#
# COMPACT_ATOMS: atom_id res chain seq x y z
N MET A 1 6.92 -7.87 -12.60
CA MET A 1 6.25 -8.63 -11.52
C MET A 1 7.09 -8.52 -10.26
N PHE A 2 6.56 -8.87 -9.10
CA PHE A 2 7.28 -8.79 -7.83
C PHE A 2 8.20 -10.01 -7.66
N LYS A 3 9.50 -9.75 -7.38
CA LYS A 3 10.51 -10.82 -7.22
C LYS A 3 10.65 -11.27 -5.78
N ARG A 4 10.51 -10.35 -4.83
CA ARG A 4 10.66 -10.64 -3.41
C ARG A 4 9.66 -9.86 -2.57
N VAL A 5 8.73 -10.60 -1.95
CA VAL A 5 7.66 -10.03 -1.12
C VAL A 5 8.00 -10.26 0.34
N LEU A 6 8.04 -9.18 1.14
CA LEU A 6 8.27 -9.24 2.58
C LEU A 6 6.94 -9.23 3.33
N VAL A 7 6.76 -10.18 4.23
CA VAL A 7 5.61 -10.24 5.17
C VAL A 7 6.12 -10.22 6.61
N PRO A 8 6.06 -9.07 7.28
CA PRO A 8 6.35 -8.97 8.71
C PRO A 8 5.23 -9.62 9.54
N LEU A 9 5.61 -10.45 10.50
CA LEU A 9 4.71 -11.19 11.39
C LEU A 9 5.07 -10.93 12.86
N ASP A 10 4.06 -10.79 13.72
CA ASP A 10 4.23 -10.61 15.16
C ASP A 10 3.71 -11.82 15.97
N GLY A 11 3.26 -12.87 15.29
CA GLY A 11 2.65 -14.06 15.89
C GLY A 11 1.16 -13.93 16.15
N SER A 12 0.53 -12.81 15.78
CA SER A 12 -0.93 -12.67 15.90
C SER A 12 -1.65 -13.20 14.65
N ALA A 13 -2.83 -13.77 14.84
CA ALA A 13 -3.71 -14.17 13.74
C ALA A 13 -4.08 -13.00 12.79
N ARG A 14 -3.99 -11.75 13.29
CA ARG A 14 -4.20 -10.55 12.48
C ARG A 14 -3.07 -10.36 11.47
N ALA A 15 -1.80 -10.45 11.91
CA ALA A 15 -0.64 -10.35 11.02
C ALA A 15 -0.62 -11.49 9.99
N GLU A 16 -1.04 -12.68 10.38
CA GLU A 16 -1.09 -13.85 9.49
C GLU A 16 -2.05 -13.71 8.31
N ARG A 17 -3.03 -12.81 8.38
CA ARG A 17 -3.89 -12.48 7.22
C ARG A 17 -3.08 -11.99 6.02
N ALA A 18 -1.90 -11.42 6.24
CA ALA A 18 -1.02 -10.97 5.17
C ALA A 18 -0.37 -12.14 4.40
N LEU A 19 -0.28 -13.33 5.00
CA LEU A 19 0.36 -14.51 4.40
C LEU A 19 -0.34 -14.95 3.11
N ALA A 20 -1.66 -15.10 3.14
CA ALA A 20 -2.43 -15.55 1.98
C ALA A 20 -2.26 -14.58 0.79
N VAL A 21 -2.30 -13.28 1.06
CA VAL A 21 -2.13 -12.23 0.04
C VAL A 21 -0.70 -12.18 -0.46
N GLY A 22 0.30 -12.16 0.44
CA GLY A 22 1.72 -12.13 0.09
C GLY A 22 2.16 -13.36 -0.70
N ALA A 23 1.76 -14.55 -0.26
CA ALA A 23 2.06 -15.80 -0.95
C ALA A 23 1.44 -15.86 -2.36
N ARG A 24 0.18 -15.38 -2.52
CA ARG A 24 -0.46 -15.28 -3.83
C ARG A 24 0.31 -14.36 -4.77
N ILE A 25 0.68 -13.16 -4.28
CA ILE A 25 1.43 -12.19 -5.08
C ILE A 25 2.79 -12.79 -5.50
N ALA A 26 3.54 -13.37 -4.57
CA ALA A 26 4.83 -13.98 -4.85
C ALA A 26 4.70 -15.14 -5.86
N ARG A 27 3.76 -16.08 -5.63
CA ARG A 27 3.51 -17.22 -6.50
C ARG A 27 3.18 -16.80 -7.94
N ASN A 28 2.20 -15.91 -8.11
CA ASN A 28 1.75 -15.47 -9.43
C ASN A 28 2.72 -14.51 -10.12
N SER A 29 3.69 -13.96 -9.38
CA SER A 29 4.80 -13.18 -9.92
C SER A 29 6.02 -14.03 -10.28
N GLY A 30 6.04 -15.32 -9.94
CA GLY A 30 7.23 -16.17 -10.04
C GLY A 30 8.36 -15.72 -9.12
N GLY A 31 8.01 -15.09 -7.99
CA GLY A 31 8.93 -14.56 -7.00
C GLY A 31 9.04 -15.43 -5.74
N SER A 32 9.61 -14.86 -4.69
CA SER A 32 9.80 -15.48 -3.38
C SER A 32 9.13 -14.67 -2.27
N LEU A 33 8.89 -15.34 -1.14
CA LEU A 33 8.36 -14.74 0.08
C LEU A 33 9.46 -14.70 1.14
N LEU A 34 9.60 -13.57 1.83
CA LEU A 34 10.43 -13.42 3.02
C LEU A 34 9.52 -13.18 4.22
N LEU A 35 9.46 -14.13 5.15
CA LEU A 35 8.77 -13.97 6.43
C LEU A 35 9.72 -13.41 7.46
N LEU A 36 9.35 -12.31 8.10
CA LEU A 36 10.17 -11.65 9.10
C LEU A 36 9.41 -11.57 10.43
N ARG A 37 10.05 -12.01 11.51
CA ARG A 37 9.60 -11.69 12.86
C ARG A 37 10.68 -10.88 13.58
N VAL A 38 10.31 -9.70 14.05
CA VAL A 38 11.19 -8.85 14.83
C VAL A 38 10.80 -8.98 16.31
N VAL A 39 11.74 -9.46 17.11
CA VAL A 39 11.63 -9.50 18.56
C VAL A 39 12.02 -8.12 19.09
N GLY A 40 11.04 -7.40 19.64
CA GLY A 40 11.24 -6.03 20.12
C GLY A 40 11.96 -5.96 21.45
N THR A 41 12.63 -4.84 21.69
CA THR A 41 13.10 -4.44 23.02
C THR A 41 11.90 -3.93 23.81
N SER A 42 11.04 -4.82 24.31
CA SER A 42 9.97 -4.38 25.22
C SER A 42 10.60 -4.00 26.57
N ILE A 43 10.86 -2.72 26.74
CA ILE A 43 11.20 -2.12 28.05
C ILE A 43 10.08 -2.41 29.08
N GLU A 44 8.89 -2.77 28.64
CA GLU A 44 7.76 -3.18 29.48
C GLU A 44 7.97 -4.47 30.27
N PHE A 45 8.96 -5.31 29.91
CA PHE A 45 9.28 -6.54 30.66
C PHE A 45 10.20 -6.33 31.87
N TRP A 46 10.68 -5.10 32.15
CA TRP A 46 11.61 -4.81 33.23
C TRP A 46 11.05 -3.75 34.18
N PRO A 47 9.99 -4.06 34.95
CA PRO A 47 9.36 -2.99 35.73
C PRO A 47 10.20 -2.50 36.93
N TYR A 48 11.11 -3.28 37.54
CA TYR A 48 11.71 -2.83 38.80
C TYR A 48 13.10 -3.39 39.17
N GLN A 49 13.75 -4.24 38.42
CA GLN A 49 15.10 -4.74 38.75
C GLN A 49 15.99 -4.84 37.53
N ALA A 50 17.21 -4.32 37.61
CA ALA A 50 18.21 -4.55 36.57
C ALA A 50 18.48 -6.06 36.43
N PRO A 51 18.47 -6.63 35.19
CA PRO A 51 18.71 -8.04 35.00
C PRO A 51 20.10 -8.41 35.42
N GLN A 52 20.24 -9.62 35.97
CA GLN A 52 21.57 -10.17 36.27
C GLN A 52 22.40 -10.28 34.96
N PRO A 53 23.73 -10.10 35.04
CA PRO A 53 24.60 -10.25 33.89
C PRO A 53 24.33 -11.57 33.12
N GLY A 54 24.06 -11.52 31.84
CA GLY A 54 23.74 -12.68 30.98
C GLY A 54 22.27 -13.13 30.96
N GLN A 55 21.41 -12.65 31.86
CA GLN A 55 19.97 -13.01 31.84
C GLN A 55 19.26 -12.35 30.68
N ALA A 56 19.55 -11.08 30.36
CA ALA A 56 18.97 -10.37 29.22
C ALA A 56 19.30 -11.08 27.92
N GLN A 57 20.55 -11.50 27.73
CA GLN A 57 20.96 -12.21 26.50
C GLN A 57 20.22 -13.55 26.35
N ARG A 58 20.11 -14.34 27.42
CA ARG A 58 19.37 -15.61 27.38
C ARG A 58 17.91 -15.43 27.04
N THR A 59 17.27 -14.35 27.50
CA THR A 59 15.87 -14.03 27.20
C THR A 59 15.73 -13.67 25.71
N VAL A 60 16.65 -12.88 25.16
CA VAL A 60 16.68 -12.54 23.73
C VAL A 60 16.88 -13.79 22.88
N ASP A 61 17.86 -14.64 23.24
CA ASP A 61 18.16 -15.87 22.50
C ASP A 61 16.95 -16.82 22.48
N ALA A 62 16.28 -17.01 23.63
CA ALA A 62 15.07 -17.82 23.74
C ALA A 62 13.92 -17.25 22.90
N SER A 63 13.74 -15.92 22.89
CA SER A 63 12.70 -15.26 22.09
C SER A 63 12.99 -15.36 20.59
N LEU A 64 14.25 -15.30 20.16
CA LEU A 64 14.65 -15.50 18.77
C LEU A 64 14.45 -16.96 18.33
N GLU A 65 14.74 -17.92 19.21
CA GLU A 65 14.49 -19.33 18.94
C GLU A 65 12.99 -19.63 18.78
N GLU A 66 12.14 -19.08 19.66
CA GLU A 66 10.68 -19.16 19.53
C GLU A 66 10.19 -18.52 18.24
N ALA A 67 10.67 -17.31 17.91
CA ALA A 67 10.33 -16.62 16.67
C ALA A 67 10.72 -17.43 15.44
N SER A 68 11.90 -18.06 15.46
CA SER A 68 12.40 -18.92 14.37
C SER A 68 11.53 -20.17 14.20
N LYS A 69 11.16 -20.84 15.29
CA LYS A 69 10.25 -22.01 15.25
C LYS A 69 8.88 -21.64 14.71
N TYR A 70 8.32 -20.52 15.16
CA TYR A 70 7.05 -19.99 14.64
C TYR A 70 7.11 -19.72 13.13
N LEU A 71 8.15 -19.02 12.67
CA LEU A 71 8.31 -18.73 11.24
C LEU A 71 8.50 -20.00 10.41
N ALA A 72 9.27 -20.95 10.89
CA ALA A 72 9.48 -22.23 10.20
C ALA A 72 8.18 -23.03 10.07
N SER A 73 7.38 -23.11 11.14
CA SER A 73 6.07 -23.76 11.09
C SER A 73 5.11 -23.04 10.15
N THR A 74 5.10 -21.70 10.15
CA THR A 74 4.29 -20.90 9.24
C THR A 74 4.70 -21.09 7.78
N ALA A 75 6.02 -21.05 7.50
CA ALA A 75 6.54 -21.29 6.15
C ALA A 75 6.18 -22.68 5.60
N ALA A 76 6.16 -23.71 6.46
CA ALA A 76 5.78 -25.06 6.06
C ALA A 76 4.32 -25.17 5.58
N THR A 77 3.45 -24.23 5.94
CA THR A 77 2.05 -24.20 5.46
C THR A 77 1.90 -23.55 4.08
N LEU A 78 2.96 -22.90 3.56
CA LEU A 78 2.91 -22.16 2.31
C LEU A 78 3.42 -23.00 1.14
N GLU A 79 2.50 -23.62 0.45
CA GLU A 79 2.82 -24.45 -0.71
C GLU A 79 3.03 -23.63 -1.99
N GLY A 80 3.95 -24.09 -2.85
CA GLY A 80 4.13 -23.56 -4.21
C GLY A 80 4.70 -22.14 -4.29
N VAL A 81 5.38 -21.65 -3.24
CA VAL A 81 6.14 -20.40 -3.26
C VAL A 81 7.44 -20.56 -2.47
N PRO A 82 8.61 -20.22 -3.06
CA PRO A 82 9.87 -20.22 -2.33
C PRO A 82 9.77 -19.25 -1.14
N THR A 83 9.97 -19.76 0.07
CA THR A 83 9.80 -18.99 1.31
C THR A 83 11.06 -19.04 2.15
N GLU A 84 11.60 -17.88 2.48
CA GLU A 84 12.67 -17.69 3.44
C GLU A 84 12.11 -17.13 4.76
N THR A 85 12.79 -17.44 5.86
CA THR A 85 12.38 -16.96 7.19
C THR A 85 13.53 -16.25 7.89
N MET A 86 13.22 -15.18 8.61
CA MET A 86 14.20 -14.40 9.35
C MET A 86 13.62 -13.93 10.69
N ALA A 87 14.28 -14.26 11.79
CA ALA A 87 13.99 -13.75 13.13
C ALA A 87 15.12 -12.80 13.56
N LEU A 88 14.79 -11.56 13.90
CA LEU A 88 15.77 -10.54 14.28
C LEU A 88 15.34 -9.85 15.58
N PHE A 89 16.34 -9.40 16.35
CA PHE A 89 16.12 -8.56 17.52
C PHE A 89 16.34 -7.10 17.16
N GLY A 90 15.45 -6.22 17.59
CA GLY A 90 15.61 -4.79 17.39
C GLY A 90 14.30 -3.97 17.37
N PRO A 91 14.37 -2.68 17.10
CA PRO A 91 13.21 -1.82 16.93
C PRO A 91 12.42 -2.24 15.70
N THR A 92 11.15 -2.67 15.88
CA THR A 92 10.38 -3.38 14.87
C THR A 92 10.31 -2.67 13.52
N ALA A 93 9.88 -1.39 13.48
CA ALA A 93 9.69 -0.69 12.20
C ALA A 93 10.99 -0.45 11.44
N SER A 94 12.07 -0.03 12.12
CA SER A 94 13.37 0.20 11.49
C SER A 94 14.00 -1.10 11.01
N THR A 95 13.87 -2.19 11.77
CA THR A 95 14.35 -3.51 11.35
C THR A 95 13.62 -4.01 10.09
N ILE A 96 12.29 -3.85 10.01
CA ILE A 96 11.52 -4.17 8.80
C ILE A 96 12.05 -3.39 7.59
N LEU A 97 12.28 -2.08 7.74
CA LEU A 97 12.78 -1.23 6.66
C LEU A 97 14.21 -1.60 6.24
N SER A 98 15.08 -1.90 7.20
CA SER A 98 16.46 -2.34 6.93
C SER A 98 16.51 -3.67 6.21
N VAL A 99 15.69 -4.64 6.63
CA VAL A 99 15.57 -5.94 5.95
C VAL A 99 15.03 -5.76 4.53
N ALA A 100 14.00 -4.94 4.34
CA ALA A 100 13.44 -4.67 3.02
C ALA A 100 14.51 -4.14 2.04
N TYR A 101 15.39 -3.27 2.53
CA TYR A 101 16.48 -2.73 1.75
C TYR A 101 17.60 -3.77 1.53
N ALA A 102 18.09 -4.43 2.58
CA ALA A 102 19.25 -5.33 2.54
C ALA A 102 18.97 -6.61 1.71
N HIS A 103 17.71 -6.98 1.57
CA HIS A 103 17.29 -8.20 0.87
C HIS A 103 16.58 -7.93 -0.46
N ASP A 104 16.74 -6.74 -1.05
CA ASP A 104 16.16 -6.37 -2.34
C ASP A 104 14.66 -6.68 -2.44
N VAL A 105 13.92 -6.41 -1.35
CA VAL A 105 12.46 -6.54 -1.31
C VAL A 105 11.85 -5.50 -2.23
N ASP A 106 10.87 -5.90 -3.03
CA ASP A 106 10.17 -5.00 -3.96
C ASP A 106 8.68 -4.78 -3.62
N LEU A 107 8.17 -5.47 -2.58
CA LEU A 107 6.86 -5.24 -1.99
C LEU A 107 6.85 -5.66 -0.52
N ILE A 108 6.30 -4.83 0.37
CA ILE A 108 5.96 -5.21 1.74
C ILE A 108 4.44 -5.44 1.79
N VAL A 109 3.99 -6.55 2.39
CA VAL A 109 2.57 -6.81 2.66
C VAL A 109 2.39 -7.00 4.15
N MET A 110 1.59 -6.14 4.79
CA MET A 110 1.34 -6.23 6.22
C MET A 110 -0.07 -5.78 6.60
N CYS A 111 -0.53 -6.18 7.80
CA CYS A 111 -1.78 -5.70 8.34
C CYS A 111 -1.61 -4.34 9.03
N SER A 112 -2.70 -3.55 9.05
CA SER A 112 -2.71 -2.23 9.70
C SER A 112 -2.50 -2.29 11.22
N HIS A 113 -2.83 -3.42 11.86
CA HIS A 113 -2.65 -3.66 13.29
C HIS A 113 -2.04 -5.04 13.53
N GLY A 114 -1.22 -5.13 14.57
CA GLY A 114 -0.68 -6.36 15.11
C GLY A 114 -1.32 -6.68 16.47
N TYR A 115 -0.52 -7.24 17.38
CA TYR A 115 -0.95 -7.75 18.69
C TYR A 115 -1.61 -6.69 19.61
N THR A 116 -1.21 -5.42 19.53
CA THR A 116 -1.60 -4.35 20.48
C THR A 116 -2.70 -3.42 20.00
N GLY A 117 -3.30 -3.65 18.81
CA GLY A 117 -4.29 -2.75 18.22
C GLY A 117 -5.62 -2.72 18.99
N VAL A 118 -5.94 -1.59 19.62
CA VAL A 118 -7.12 -1.41 20.47
C VAL A 118 -8.31 -0.78 19.75
N THR A 119 -8.11 -0.09 18.62
CA THR A 119 -9.17 0.64 17.91
C THR A 119 -9.21 0.34 16.42
N ARG A 120 -10.39 0.06 15.92
CA ARG A 120 -10.71 -0.42 14.56
C ARG A 120 -10.34 0.56 13.42
N TRP A 121 -10.03 1.82 13.76
CA TRP A 121 -9.88 2.91 12.79
C TRP A 121 -8.50 3.58 12.80
N ILE A 122 -7.60 3.21 13.71
CA ILE A 122 -6.28 3.84 13.83
C ILE A 122 -5.22 2.83 13.37
N MET A 123 -4.34 3.26 12.50
CA MET A 123 -3.20 2.45 12.05
C MET A 123 -2.22 2.23 13.21
N GLY A 124 -1.78 0.99 13.41
CA GLY A 124 -0.78 0.65 14.42
C GLY A 124 0.56 1.35 14.19
N SER A 125 1.25 1.68 15.28
CA SER A 125 2.49 2.46 15.24
C SER A 125 3.60 1.88 14.34
N VAL A 126 3.70 0.56 14.25
CA VAL A 126 4.66 -0.11 13.35
C VAL A 126 4.24 0.08 11.89
N ALA A 127 2.99 -0.21 11.56
CA ALA A 127 2.47 -0.07 10.20
C ALA A 127 2.56 1.38 9.72
N GLU A 128 2.24 2.34 10.57
CA GLU A 128 2.37 3.77 10.27
C GLU A 128 3.82 4.16 9.97
N LYS A 129 4.77 3.77 10.84
CA LYS A 129 6.19 4.07 10.63
C LYS A 129 6.72 3.43 9.35
N VAL A 130 6.36 2.16 9.08
CA VAL A 130 6.77 1.48 7.85
C VAL A 130 6.17 2.17 6.63
N ALA A 131 4.86 2.50 6.63
CA ALA A 131 4.20 3.19 5.53
C ALA A 131 4.81 4.58 5.24
N ARG A 132 5.22 5.31 6.29
CA ARG A 132 5.87 6.62 6.14
C ARG A 132 7.29 6.55 5.59
N HIS A 133 8.03 5.47 5.84
CA HIS A 133 9.46 5.41 5.58
C HIS A 133 9.87 4.35 4.55
N ALA A 134 8.97 3.46 4.13
CA ALA A 134 9.28 2.46 3.11
C ALA A 134 9.68 3.11 1.79
N MET A 135 10.74 2.59 1.19
CA MET A 135 11.25 3.00 -0.13
C MET A 135 10.67 2.13 -1.25
N VAL A 136 10.07 1.02 -0.89
CA VAL A 136 9.36 0.11 -1.78
C VAL A 136 7.86 0.23 -1.56
N PRO A 137 7.03 -0.15 -2.54
CA PRO A 137 5.58 -0.24 -2.34
C PRO A 137 5.21 -1.05 -1.11
N ILE A 138 4.18 -0.60 -0.38
CA ILE A 138 3.65 -1.30 0.78
C ILE A 138 2.15 -1.50 0.64
N LEU A 139 1.70 -2.74 0.72
CA LEU A 139 0.28 -3.09 0.76
C LEU A 139 -0.16 -3.25 2.22
N ILE A 140 -1.02 -2.34 2.67
CA ILE A 140 -1.61 -2.35 4.00
C ILE A 140 -2.98 -3.01 3.94
N LEU A 141 -3.14 -4.15 4.60
CA LEU A 141 -4.41 -4.85 4.75
C LEU A 141 -5.15 -4.32 5.97
N ARG A 142 -6.43 -4.02 5.81
CA ARG A 142 -7.26 -3.46 6.89
C ARG A 142 -7.82 -4.55 7.77
N GLU A 143 -7.88 -4.30 9.08
CA GLU A 143 -8.54 -5.20 10.03
C GLU A 143 -10.03 -5.29 9.73
N GLY A 144 -10.57 -6.51 9.62
CA GLY A 144 -11.98 -6.75 9.27
C GLY A 144 -12.37 -6.36 7.85
N GLY A 145 -11.44 -5.80 7.05
CA GLY A 145 -11.66 -5.50 5.64
C GLY A 145 -11.53 -6.73 4.74
N PRO A 146 -11.93 -6.61 3.45
CA PRO A 146 -11.79 -7.67 2.48
C PRO A 146 -10.31 -8.01 2.23
N LEU A 147 -10.04 -9.27 1.91
CA LEU A 147 -8.71 -9.72 1.49
C LEU A 147 -8.74 -10.07 0.01
N PRO A 148 -7.89 -9.46 -0.82
CA PRO A 148 -7.79 -9.77 -2.23
C PRO A 148 -6.99 -11.07 -2.43
N THR A 149 -7.60 -12.20 -2.11
CA THR A 149 -6.94 -13.53 -2.15
C THR A 149 -7.16 -14.28 -3.46
N GLY A 150 -7.84 -13.69 -4.43
CA GLY A 150 -8.10 -14.29 -5.74
C GLY A 150 -9.16 -13.52 -6.53
N PRO A 151 -9.46 -13.97 -7.77
CA PRO A 151 -10.56 -13.43 -8.55
C PRO A 151 -11.88 -13.58 -7.80
N HIS A 152 -12.81 -12.68 -8.07
CA HIS A 152 -14.15 -12.79 -7.52
C HIS A 152 -14.79 -14.12 -7.93
N PRO A 153 -15.65 -14.72 -7.08
CA PRO A 153 -16.42 -15.89 -7.45
C PRO A 153 -17.31 -15.63 -8.68
N ASP A 154 -17.79 -14.40 -8.83
CA ASP A 154 -18.47 -13.93 -10.02
C ASP A 154 -17.42 -13.50 -11.07
N ALA A 155 -17.25 -14.34 -12.10
CA ALA A 155 -16.31 -14.09 -13.20
C ALA A 155 -16.63 -12.81 -14.02
N THR A 156 -17.81 -12.23 -13.85
CA THR A 156 -18.19 -10.96 -14.52
C THR A 156 -17.56 -9.74 -13.86
N GLN A 157 -17.07 -9.87 -12.62
CA GLN A 157 -16.46 -8.79 -11.85
C GLN A 157 -14.94 -9.03 -11.70
N PRO A 158 -14.10 -8.33 -12.48
CA PRO A 158 -12.66 -8.43 -12.32
C PRO A 158 -12.22 -7.80 -10.99
N LEU A 159 -11.19 -8.37 -10.36
CA LEU A 159 -10.48 -7.66 -9.29
C LEU A 159 -10.01 -6.31 -9.81
N ARG A 160 -10.30 -5.24 -9.08
CA ARG A 160 -10.07 -3.86 -9.52
C ARG A 160 -9.27 -3.07 -8.49
N VAL A 161 -8.26 -2.35 -8.99
CA VAL A 161 -7.52 -1.37 -8.19
C VAL A 161 -7.88 0.04 -8.64
N LEU A 162 -8.25 0.90 -7.69
CA LEU A 162 -8.47 2.33 -7.93
C LEU A 162 -7.17 3.10 -7.72
N VAL A 163 -6.82 3.96 -8.68
CA VAL A 163 -5.66 4.86 -8.61
C VAL A 163 -6.14 6.31 -8.72
N PRO A 164 -6.24 7.04 -7.60
CA PRO A 164 -6.56 8.47 -7.63
C PRO A 164 -5.38 9.26 -8.18
N LEU A 165 -5.66 10.17 -9.11
CA LEU A 165 -4.68 11.01 -9.77
C LEU A 165 -5.05 12.50 -9.59
N ASP A 166 -4.11 13.30 -9.11
CA ASP A 166 -4.29 14.75 -8.92
C ASP A 166 -3.74 15.61 -10.05
N GLY A 167 -3.20 14.98 -11.10
CA GLY A 167 -2.57 15.65 -12.24
C GLY A 167 -1.05 15.78 -12.11
N SER A 168 -0.46 15.46 -10.95
CA SER A 168 0.99 15.48 -10.76
C SER A 168 1.68 14.25 -11.35
N ALA A 169 2.96 14.38 -11.69
CA ALA A 169 3.79 13.25 -12.08
C ALA A 169 3.96 12.24 -10.90
N ARG A 170 3.96 12.75 -9.66
CA ARG A 170 4.10 11.93 -8.46
C ARG A 170 2.93 10.97 -8.26
N ALA A 171 1.69 11.43 -8.46
CA ALA A 171 0.52 10.57 -8.36
C ALA A 171 0.57 9.40 -9.37
N LYS A 172 1.11 9.63 -10.58
CA LYS A 172 1.29 8.59 -11.61
C LYS A 172 2.26 7.48 -11.18
N ALA A 173 3.14 7.71 -10.21
CA ALA A 173 4.06 6.68 -9.71
C ALA A 173 3.33 5.47 -9.12
N ALA A 174 2.06 5.62 -8.70
CA ALA A 174 1.25 4.51 -8.20
C ALA A 174 0.74 3.58 -9.31
N ILE A 175 0.72 4.00 -10.58
CA ILE A 175 0.09 3.25 -11.69
C ILE A 175 0.79 1.92 -11.94
N GLU A 176 2.11 1.91 -12.10
CA GLU A 176 2.85 0.68 -12.38
C GLU A 176 2.78 -0.33 -11.24
N PRO A 177 3.06 0.03 -9.97
CA PRO A 177 2.91 -0.91 -8.85
C PRO A 177 1.47 -1.42 -8.69
N ALA A 178 0.46 -0.59 -8.94
CA ALA A 178 -0.95 -0.98 -8.90
C ALA A 178 -1.28 -2.00 -10.00
N ALA A 179 -0.83 -1.76 -11.23
CA ALA A 179 -1.02 -2.66 -12.35
C ALA A 179 -0.36 -4.03 -12.12
N ARG A 180 0.89 -4.04 -11.63
CA ARG A 180 1.60 -5.28 -11.27
C ARG A 180 0.91 -6.03 -10.14
N LEU A 181 0.42 -5.31 -9.12
CA LEU A 181 -0.28 -5.90 -7.99
C LEU A 181 -1.57 -6.57 -8.41
N ILE A 182 -2.42 -5.85 -9.17
CA ILE A 182 -3.72 -6.39 -9.56
C ILE A 182 -3.58 -7.57 -10.52
N THR A 183 -2.58 -7.56 -11.41
CA THR A 183 -2.27 -8.69 -12.28
C THR A 183 -1.89 -9.93 -11.46
N ALA A 184 -1.02 -9.77 -10.46
CA ALA A 184 -0.60 -10.88 -9.61
C ALA A 184 -1.77 -11.44 -8.75
N LEU A 185 -2.64 -10.57 -8.25
CA LEU A 185 -3.78 -10.97 -7.43
C LEU A 185 -4.92 -11.61 -8.25
N ALA A 186 -5.21 -11.06 -9.43
CA ALA A 186 -6.30 -11.55 -10.28
C ALA A 186 -5.98 -12.88 -10.98
N ALA A 187 -4.71 -13.17 -11.25
CA ALA A 187 -4.32 -14.36 -12.02
C ALA A 187 -5.00 -15.66 -11.54
N PRO A 188 -5.47 -16.55 -12.45
CA PRO A 188 -5.32 -16.48 -13.90
C PRO A 188 -6.35 -15.57 -14.61
N ALA A 189 -7.30 -14.96 -13.88
CA ALA A 189 -8.26 -14.02 -14.45
C ALA A 189 -7.58 -12.67 -14.78
N GLN A 190 -8.25 -11.86 -15.58
CA GLN A 190 -7.81 -10.53 -15.92
C GLN A 190 -8.13 -9.53 -14.79
N GLY A 191 -7.17 -8.71 -14.40
CA GLY A 191 -7.37 -7.62 -13.45
C GLY A 191 -7.85 -6.33 -14.14
N ALA A 192 -8.36 -5.39 -13.35
CA ALA A 192 -8.80 -4.08 -13.82
C ALA A 192 -8.11 -2.95 -13.06
N LEU A 193 -7.73 -1.90 -13.81
CA LEU A 193 -7.19 -0.66 -13.31
C LEU A 193 -8.22 0.46 -13.50
N HIS A 194 -8.61 1.14 -12.43
CA HIS A 194 -9.52 2.26 -12.48
C HIS A 194 -8.79 3.56 -12.10
N LEU A 195 -8.65 4.46 -13.07
CA LEU A 195 -8.05 5.78 -12.83
C LEU A 195 -9.14 6.77 -12.42
N MET A 196 -8.92 7.48 -11.33
CA MET A 196 -9.89 8.44 -10.82
C MET A 196 -9.27 9.82 -10.65
N ARG A 197 -10.06 10.87 -10.92
CA ARG A 197 -9.74 12.24 -10.53
C ARG A 197 -10.89 12.86 -9.76
N VAL A 198 -10.59 13.44 -8.62
CA VAL A 198 -11.53 14.29 -7.88
C VAL A 198 -11.21 15.75 -8.23
N VAL A 199 -12.21 16.48 -8.63
CA VAL A 199 -12.14 17.93 -8.85
C VAL A 199 -12.96 18.65 -7.79
N ARG A 200 -12.44 19.74 -7.27
CA ARG A 200 -13.21 20.60 -6.36
C ARG A 200 -14.16 21.46 -7.17
N PRO A 201 -15.42 21.61 -6.72
CA PRO A 201 -16.29 22.59 -7.32
C PRO A 201 -15.65 24.00 -7.14
N PRO A 202 -15.81 24.93 -8.08
CA PRO A 202 -15.40 26.30 -7.88
C PRO A 202 -16.13 26.87 -6.64
N GLU A 203 -15.42 27.68 -5.84
CA GLU A 203 -16.05 28.37 -4.74
C GLU A 203 -16.92 29.50 -5.33
N PRO A 204 -18.20 29.61 -4.96
CA PRO A 204 -19.06 30.68 -5.45
C PRO A 204 -18.57 32.01 -4.84
N GLU A 205 -17.79 32.78 -5.59
CA GLU A 205 -17.35 34.11 -5.16
C GLU A 205 -18.50 35.13 -5.12
N TYR A 206 -19.55 34.90 -5.91
CA TYR A 206 -20.76 35.77 -5.95
C TYR A 206 -22.00 34.96 -6.34
N ALA A 207 -23.04 35.03 -5.53
CA ALA A 207 -24.31 34.31 -5.73
C ALA A 207 -25.06 34.65 -7.05
N ASP A 208 -24.70 35.74 -7.70
CA ASP A 208 -25.37 36.25 -8.93
C ASP A 208 -24.77 35.70 -10.23
N LEU A 209 -23.72 34.87 -10.19
CA LEU A 209 -22.99 34.38 -11.38
C LEU A 209 -23.11 32.86 -11.63
N ALA A 210 -24.24 32.24 -11.26
CA ALA A 210 -24.47 30.81 -11.42
C ALA A 210 -24.22 30.26 -12.85
N TYR A 211 -24.30 31.10 -13.88
CA TYR A 211 -23.97 30.75 -15.25
C TYR A 211 -22.46 30.61 -15.45
N LEU A 212 -21.65 31.51 -14.90
CA LEU A 212 -20.19 31.42 -14.98
C LEU A 212 -19.67 30.20 -14.24
N ASP A 213 -20.26 29.88 -13.07
CA ASP A 213 -19.95 28.67 -12.30
C ASP A 213 -20.20 27.39 -13.09
N SER A 214 -21.27 27.35 -13.94
CA SER A 214 -21.56 26.20 -14.77
C SER A 214 -20.53 26.00 -15.88
N VAL A 215 -20.10 27.07 -16.54
CA VAL A 215 -19.10 27.03 -17.63
C VAL A 215 -17.71 26.67 -17.07
N GLU A 216 -17.35 27.23 -15.93
CA GLU A 216 -16.10 26.92 -15.26
C GLU A 216 -16.06 25.47 -14.77
N ARG A 217 -17.14 24.97 -14.19
CA ARG A 217 -17.30 23.58 -13.79
C ARG A 217 -17.17 22.63 -14.99
N GLU A 218 -17.81 22.92 -16.10
CA GLU A 218 -17.71 22.11 -17.31
C GLU A 218 -16.28 22.10 -17.86
N HIS A 219 -15.59 23.23 -17.84
CA HIS A 219 -14.20 23.34 -18.27
C HIS A 219 -13.24 22.52 -17.39
N VAL A 220 -13.42 22.57 -16.06
CA VAL A 220 -12.61 21.78 -15.12
C VAL A 220 -12.86 20.29 -15.30
N LEU A 221 -14.12 19.86 -15.49
CA LEU A 221 -14.48 18.49 -15.79
C LEU A 221 -13.88 18.01 -17.11
N HIS A 222 -13.97 18.83 -18.16
CA HIS A 222 -13.38 18.52 -19.46
C HIS A 222 -11.87 18.30 -19.37
N LYS A 223 -11.16 19.18 -18.67
CA LYS A 223 -9.72 19.02 -18.41
C LYS A 223 -9.40 17.73 -17.64
N ALA A 224 -10.21 17.38 -16.64
CA ALA A 224 -10.01 16.16 -15.86
C ALA A 224 -10.22 14.90 -16.73
N LYS A 225 -11.28 14.87 -17.55
CA LYS A 225 -11.58 13.77 -18.49
C LYS A 225 -10.47 13.61 -19.52
N LYS A 226 -10.03 14.72 -20.15
CA LYS A 226 -8.92 14.72 -21.11
C LYS A 226 -7.62 14.21 -20.49
N TYR A 227 -7.29 14.63 -19.26
CA TYR A 227 -6.11 14.16 -18.55
C TYR A 227 -6.14 12.65 -18.30
N LEU A 228 -7.27 12.10 -17.86
CA LEU A 228 -7.41 10.67 -17.61
C LEU A 228 -7.35 9.85 -18.91
N SER A 229 -8.04 10.28 -19.97
CA SER A 229 -7.99 9.63 -21.28
C SER A 229 -6.58 9.60 -21.84
N SER A 230 -5.86 10.74 -21.83
CA SER A 230 -4.46 10.80 -22.26
C SER A 230 -3.55 9.92 -21.39
N THR A 231 -3.83 9.83 -20.08
CA THR A 231 -3.05 8.94 -19.19
C THR A 231 -3.25 7.47 -19.56
N ILE A 232 -4.48 7.06 -19.94
CA ILE A 232 -4.76 5.70 -20.40
C ILE A 232 -4.03 5.39 -21.73
N GLU A 233 -4.04 6.34 -22.66
CA GLU A 233 -3.28 6.21 -23.92
C GLU A 233 -1.80 6.01 -23.64
N HIS A 234 -1.21 6.83 -22.77
CA HIS A 234 0.19 6.69 -22.36
C HIS A 234 0.50 5.35 -21.67
N ILE A 235 -0.45 4.77 -20.93
CA ILE A 235 -0.30 3.41 -20.38
C ILE A 235 -0.25 2.38 -21.50
N ARG A 236 -1.21 2.45 -22.44
CA ARG A 236 -1.33 1.51 -23.58
C ARG A 236 -0.13 1.57 -24.51
N GLU A 237 0.40 2.75 -24.74
CA GLU A 237 1.59 2.99 -25.56
C GLU A 237 2.91 2.67 -24.82
N GLY A 238 2.85 2.31 -23.54
CA GLY A 238 4.04 1.99 -22.74
C GLY A 238 4.87 3.21 -22.32
N LEU A 239 4.33 4.44 -22.49
CA LEU A 239 5.04 5.68 -22.13
C LEU A 239 5.15 5.89 -20.62
N ILE A 240 4.26 5.30 -19.82
CA ILE A 240 4.38 5.30 -18.35
C ILE A 240 5.29 4.18 -17.90
N SER A 241 5.10 2.96 -18.44
CA SER A 241 5.97 1.82 -18.24
C SER A 241 5.71 0.76 -19.31
N GLN A 242 6.76 0.34 -20.00
CA GLN A 242 6.67 -0.75 -20.98
C GLN A 242 6.25 -2.07 -20.32
N GLN A 243 6.56 -2.25 -19.03
CA GLN A 243 6.24 -3.48 -18.30
C GLN A 243 4.73 -3.70 -18.10
N ILE A 244 3.92 -2.62 -18.10
CA ILE A 244 2.47 -2.72 -17.86
C ILE A 244 1.65 -2.70 -19.14
N ALA A 245 2.19 -2.19 -20.26
CA ALA A 245 1.48 -2.14 -21.54
C ALA A 245 1.05 -3.54 -22.03
N GLY A 246 1.83 -4.58 -21.74
CA GLY A 246 1.55 -5.97 -22.11
C GLY A 246 0.72 -6.78 -21.10
N LEU A 247 0.29 -6.21 -19.98
CA LEU A 247 -0.41 -6.98 -18.93
C LEU A 247 -1.87 -7.31 -19.24
N GLY A 248 -2.42 -6.79 -20.34
CA GLY A 248 -3.79 -7.09 -20.76
C GLY A 248 -4.88 -6.61 -19.80
N LEU A 249 -4.62 -5.56 -19.01
CA LEU A 249 -5.55 -5.03 -18.01
C LEU A 249 -6.76 -4.33 -18.67
N THR A 250 -7.92 -4.50 -18.08
CA THR A 250 -9.06 -3.62 -18.35
C THR A 250 -8.81 -2.29 -17.66
N ILE A 251 -8.76 -1.18 -18.45
CA ILE A 251 -8.52 0.15 -17.89
C ILE A 251 -9.77 1.01 -18.07
N THR A 252 -10.28 1.51 -16.97
CA THR A 252 -11.43 2.43 -16.91
C THR A 252 -11.05 3.71 -16.17
N TRP A 253 -11.92 4.74 -16.25
CA TRP A 253 -11.67 5.98 -15.53
C TRP A 253 -12.98 6.63 -15.06
N SER A 254 -12.88 7.47 -14.03
CA SER A 254 -13.98 8.32 -13.58
C SER A 254 -13.49 9.67 -13.04
N VAL A 255 -14.40 10.66 -13.06
CA VAL A 255 -14.22 11.97 -12.43
C VAL A 255 -15.33 12.16 -11.41
N ALA A 256 -14.97 12.49 -10.18
CA ALA A 256 -15.91 12.93 -9.15
C ALA A 256 -15.74 14.41 -8.87
N VAL A 257 -16.83 15.06 -8.44
CA VAL A 257 -16.82 16.47 -8.00
C VAL A 257 -17.14 16.49 -6.52
N ASP A 258 -16.17 16.90 -5.70
CA ASP A 258 -16.36 16.96 -4.25
C ASP A 258 -15.38 17.95 -3.60
N VAL A 259 -15.82 18.60 -2.53
CA VAL A 259 -14.96 19.43 -1.69
C VAL A 259 -14.02 18.57 -0.83
N ASP A 260 -14.47 17.39 -0.43
CA ASP A 260 -13.72 16.41 0.34
C ASP A 260 -13.16 15.29 -0.53
N ILE A 261 -11.93 15.50 -1.02
CA ILE A 261 -11.25 14.58 -1.94
C ILE A 261 -11.10 13.18 -1.35
N ALA A 262 -10.73 13.06 -0.06
CA ALA A 262 -10.51 11.75 0.55
C ALA A 262 -11.81 10.95 0.67
N SER A 263 -12.89 11.58 1.10
CA SER A 263 -14.22 10.95 1.19
C SER A 263 -14.75 10.54 -0.18
N ALA A 264 -14.54 11.36 -1.22
CA ALA A 264 -14.91 11.01 -2.60
C ALA A 264 -14.15 9.79 -3.11
N ILE A 265 -12.83 9.71 -2.86
CA ILE A 265 -12.01 8.54 -3.23
C ILE A 265 -12.56 7.29 -2.56
N ILE A 266 -12.87 7.35 -1.27
CA ILE A 266 -13.37 6.20 -0.51
C ILE A 266 -14.73 5.75 -1.02
N ARG A 267 -15.71 6.67 -1.23
CA ARG A 267 -17.04 6.33 -1.74
C ARG A 267 -16.98 5.66 -3.10
N VAL A 268 -16.20 6.23 -4.03
CA VAL A 268 -16.04 5.64 -5.37
C VAL A 268 -15.35 4.28 -5.28
N ALA A 269 -14.32 4.15 -4.45
CA ALA A 269 -13.61 2.89 -4.29
C ALA A 269 -14.49 1.79 -3.66
N GLU A 270 -15.25 2.11 -2.63
CA GLU A 270 -16.03 1.12 -1.88
C GLU A 270 -17.38 0.79 -2.54
N ASN A 271 -18.03 1.77 -3.19
CA ASN A 271 -19.40 1.62 -3.68
C ASN A 271 -19.54 1.82 -5.20
N GLY A 272 -18.56 2.41 -5.88
CA GLY A 272 -18.66 2.80 -7.28
C GLY A 272 -19.59 3.99 -7.54
N GLU A 273 -19.93 4.76 -6.50
CA GLU A 273 -20.92 5.83 -6.52
C GLU A 273 -20.30 7.22 -6.82
N ASP A 274 -21.15 8.15 -7.24
CA ASP A 274 -20.86 9.59 -7.38
C ASP A 274 -19.74 9.95 -8.35
N ALA A 275 -19.51 9.13 -9.37
CA ALA A 275 -18.50 9.41 -10.38
C ALA A 275 -19.03 9.29 -11.81
N GLU A 276 -18.72 10.28 -12.64
CA GLU A 276 -18.99 10.25 -14.07
C GLU A 276 -17.79 9.67 -14.81
N GLY A 277 -17.98 8.63 -15.63
CA GLY A 277 -16.86 8.01 -16.31
C GLY A 277 -17.20 6.96 -17.33
N SER A 278 -16.20 6.18 -17.70
CA SER A 278 -16.33 5.06 -18.64
C SER A 278 -16.76 3.80 -17.93
N GLY A 279 -18.00 3.44 -18.09
CA GLY A 279 -18.58 2.18 -17.59
C GLY A 279 -19.16 2.27 -16.17
N VAL A 280 -20.09 1.37 -15.88
CA VAL A 280 -20.64 1.16 -14.53
C VAL A 280 -19.75 0.13 -13.84
N PHE A 281 -19.33 0.40 -12.61
CA PHE A 281 -18.57 -0.56 -11.81
C PHE A 281 -19.07 -0.55 -10.37
N GLY A 282 -19.08 -1.72 -9.76
CA GLY A 282 -19.61 -1.93 -8.40
C GLY A 282 -18.58 -1.70 -7.28
N GLY A 283 -17.62 -0.80 -7.47
CA GLY A 283 -16.54 -0.55 -6.54
C GLY A 283 -15.21 -1.20 -6.94
N CYS A 284 -14.24 -1.08 -6.07
CA CYS A 284 -12.88 -1.60 -6.22
C CYS A 284 -12.49 -2.47 -5.02
N ASP A 285 -11.44 -3.24 -5.18
CA ASP A 285 -10.92 -4.15 -4.15
C ASP A 285 -9.73 -3.55 -3.40
N ILE A 286 -9.02 -2.62 -4.04
CA ILE A 286 -7.79 -2.02 -3.54
C ILE A 286 -7.77 -0.56 -3.95
N ILE A 287 -7.21 0.31 -3.10
CA ILE A 287 -6.85 1.68 -3.46
C ILE A 287 -5.33 1.75 -3.55
N ALA A 288 -4.77 2.31 -4.63
CA ALA A 288 -3.33 2.52 -4.78
C ALA A 288 -3.03 4.01 -4.87
N MET A 289 -2.19 4.52 -3.98
CA MET A 289 -1.89 5.95 -3.89
C MET A 289 -0.38 6.20 -3.76
N ALA A 290 0.08 7.30 -4.34
CA ALA A 290 1.39 7.84 -4.00
C ALA A 290 1.37 8.50 -2.62
N THR A 291 2.51 8.46 -1.92
CA THR A 291 2.62 9.14 -0.60
C THR A 291 2.39 10.64 -0.70
N HIS A 292 2.69 11.27 -1.84
CA HIS A 292 2.52 12.70 -2.09
C HIS A 292 2.00 12.96 -3.51
N GLY A 293 1.17 14.01 -3.61
CA GLY A 293 0.73 14.58 -4.88
C GLY A 293 1.32 15.99 -5.08
N TYR A 294 0.49 16.91 -5.57
CA TYR A 294 0.86 18.26 -5.99
C TYR A 294 1.43 19.14 -4.86
N GLY A 295 1.00 18.99 -3.61
CA GLY A 295 1.32 19.89 -2.48
C GLY A 295 2.42 19.42 -1.53
N GLY A 296 3.03 18.28 -1.76
CA GLY A 296 3.97 17.67 -0.80
C GLY A 296 5.38 18.23 -0.85
N LEU A 297 5.73 19.11 0.11
CA LEU A 297 7.05 19.73 0.23
C LEU A 297 8.00 19.01 1.21
N GLN A 298 7.50 18.16 2.09
CA GLN A 298 8.33 17.49 3.10
C GLN A 298 8.66 16.04 2.72
N ARG A 299 9.93 15.71 2.69
CA ARG A 299 10.47 14.39 2.27
C ARG A 299 9.96 13.19 3.09
N TRP A 300 9.47 13.42 4.30
CA TRP A 300 9.15 12.37 5.28
C TRP A 300 7.69 12.37 5.75
N ALA A 301 6.87 13.28 5.26
CA ALA A 301 5.46 13.34 5.60
C ALA A 301 4.62 12.59 4.56
N MET A 302 3.64 11.83 5.01
CA MET A 302 2.58 11.32 4.14
C MET A 302 1.61 12.46 3.82
N GLY A 303 1.18 12.60 2.57
CA GLY A 303 0.21 13.63 2.17
C GLY A 303 -1.12 13.45 2.91
N SER A 304 -1.76 14.57 3.27
CA SER A 304 -3.00 14.57 4.07
C SER A 304 -4.14 13.75 3.46
N ILE A 305 -4.27 13.74 2.13
CA ILE A 305 -5.30 12.92 1.45
C ILE A 305 -4.98 11.43 1.59
N THR A 306 -3.72 11.03 1.34
CA THR A 306 -3.29 9.63 1.48
C THR A 306 -3.47 9.15 2.91
N GLU A 307 -3.10 9.96 3.90
CA GLU A 307 -3.26 9.64 5.32
C GLU A 307 -4.75 9.49 5.70
N ARG A 308 -5.62 10.39 5.23
CA ARG A 308 -7.07 10.30 5.48
C ARG A 308 -7.69 9.07 4.83
N VAL A 309 -7.36 8.77 3.57
CA VAL A 309 -7.83 7.56 2.90
C VAL A 309 -7.36 6.32 3.64
N LEU A 310 -6.06 6.26 3.98
CA LEU A 310 -5.49 5.15 4.71
C LEU A 310 -6.16 4.91 6.07
N ASN A 311 -6.57 5.96 6.77
CA ASN A 311 -7.22 5.84 8.08
C ASN A 311 -8.72 5.55 8.02
N ALA A 312 -9.41 5.86 6.91
CA ALA A 312 -10.86 5.81 6.84
C ALA A 312 -11.42 4.66 5.98
N THR A 313 -10.67 4.18 4.97
CA THR A 313 -11.17 3.08 4.11
C THR A 313 -11.11 1.71 4.77
N ARG A 314 -12.03 0.83 4.37
CA ARG A 314 -12.00 -0.60 4.72
C ARG A 314 -11.19 -1.43 3.73
N LEU A 315 -10.91 -0.88 2.55
CA LEU A 315 -10.16 -1.58 1.51
C LEU A 315 -8.66 -1.64 1.84
N PRO A 316 -7.94 -2.64 1.35
CA PRO A 316 -6.50 -2.64 1.29
C PRO A 316 -5.97 -1.40 0.56
N VAL A 317 -4.87 -0.83 1.05
CA VAL A 317 -4.24 0.34 0.44
C VAL A 317 -2.81 0.03 0.05
N LEU A 318 -2.50 0.17 -1.24
CA LEU A 318 -1.13 0.17 -1.75
C LEU A 318 -0.57 1.59 -1.70
N ILE A 319 0.48 1.78 -0.91
CA ILE A 319 1.18 3.06 -0.79
C ILE A 319 2.47 2.98 -1.59
N VAL A 320 2.69 3.96 -2.44
CA VAL A 320 3.86 4.05 -3.32
C VAL A 320 4.61 5.34 -3.06
N ARG A 321 5.91 5.25 -2.84
CA ARG A 321 6.77 6.43 -2.76
C ARG A 321 7.28 6.79 -4.16
N PRO A 322 7.06 8.03 -4.64
CA PRO A 322 7.61 8.48 -5.92
C PRO A 322 9.15 8.46 -5.93
N ALA A 323 9.73 8.10 -7.08
CA ALA A 323 11.18 7.91 -7.21
C ALA A 323 12.02 9.18 -6.93
N ASP A 324 11.47 10.36 -7.23
CA ASP A 324 12.09 11.67 -6.95
C ASP A 324 12.22 11.98 -5.44
N MET A 325 11.50 11.22 -4.61
CA MET A 325 11.54 11.31 -3.14
C MET A 325 12.46 10.25 -2.50
N ILE A 326 13.05 9.36 -3.30
CA ILE A 326 13.96 8.31 -2.84
C ILE A 326 15.39 8.85 -2.90
N ASP A 327 15.90 9.32 -1.76
CA ASP A 327 17.30 9.77 -1.64
C ASP A 327 18.21 8.58 -1.27
N ARG A 328 18.89 8.01 -2.28
CA ARG A 328 19.82 6.87 -2.09
C ARG A 328 21.03 7.20 -1.21
N ASN A 329 21.42 8.47 -1.11
CA ASN A 329 22.57 8.89 -0.29
C ASN A 329 22.27 8.93 1.22
N MET A 330 21.00 9.05 1.61
CA MET A 330 20.61 9.00 3.02
C MET A 330 20.56 7.57 3.59
N MET A 331 20.44 6.56 2.73
CA MET A 331 20.42 5.14 3.16
C MET A 331 21.70 4.71 3.87
N GLY A 332 22.87 5.13 3.39
CA GLY A 332 24.15 4.82 4.02
C GLY A 332 24.34 5.46 5.41
N ARG A 333 23.74 6.61 5.65
CA ARG A 333 23.84 7.33 6.95
C ARG A 333 22.86 6.82 7.98
N SER A 334 21.63 6.44 7.57
CA SER A 334 20.60 5.92 8.49
C SER A 334 20.96 4.51 9.00
N ILE A 335 21.54 3.65 8.12
CA ILE A 335 21.97 2.32 8.49
C ILE A 335 23.18 2.37 9.43
N SER A 336 24.15 3.27 9.18
CA SER A 336 25.29 3.46 10.07
C SER A 336 24.93 3.97 11.46
N SER A 337 23.91 4.81 11.59
CA SER A 337 23.44 5.31 12.89
C SER A 337 22.57 4.30 13.64
N ILE A 338 21.94 3.34 12.95
CA ILE A 338 21.12 2.28 13.55
C ILE A 338 21.99 1.11 14.05
N VAL A 339 23.17 0.89 13.42
CA VAL A 339 24.10 -0.19 13.79
C VAL A 339 25.06 0.26 14.90
N GLN A 340 25.21 1.56 15.15
CA GLN A 340 26.11 2.11 16.19
C GLN A 340 25.39 2.61 17.45
N GLY A 341 24.10 2.50 17.57
CA GLY A 341 23.28 2.81 18.75
C GLY A 341 22.50 1.59 19.23
#